data_0850f8df862439388ffd3840c1470f07
#
_entry.id   0850f8df862439388ffd3840c1470f07
#
_cell.length_a   1.000
_cell.length_b   1.000
_cell.length_c   1.000
_cell.angle_alpha   90.00
_cell.angle_beta   90.00
_cell.angle_gamma   90.00
#
_symmetry.space_group_name_H-M   'P 1'
#
loop_
_entity.id
_entity.type
_entity.pdbx_description
1 polymer ?
#
loop_
_entity_poly.entity_id
_entity_poly.type
_entity_poly.pdbx_seq_one_letter_code
_entity_poly.pdbx_strand_id
1 'polypeptide(L)'
;MTEKTQTQSSLKSWGFLALKSLLGVVLLAVIAFFVGPTNEFGSDTPSSRSAPTQTLSELDEWLAQSEAKFSDIKPGTAKGIVWANASHQKTPWAVVYVHGFSASRMETAPVADLVAKELGANLFYTRLSGHGLPGAALGQVSAQDWLADTVEAVRIGQTLGEKVLVISCSTGSTLSTWLETSPYANAVEAHVFISPNFGLKDKRSELLNGHWGKQIAMAITGPELKFSDVSEQESTAWTKSYPTSALFPMMALVKKVRESDAQLFKTPLLVLYSADDQTVDPLETQKFFERIGSPSKKLELVSYSQSEGQHVLAGEIRDPKSVEPMVKTIVKWLGELSML
;
A
#
# COMPACT_ATOMS: atom_id res chain seq x y z
N MET A 1 42.11 51.12 41.56
CA MET A 1 40.97 51.18 40.64
C MET A 1 41.16 50.39 39.32
N THR A 2 42.27 49.70 39.13
CA THR A 2 42.68 49.02 37.86
C THR A 2 42.36 47.54 37.78
N GLU A 3 42.06 46.86 38.88
CA GLU A 3 41.86 45.38 38.88
C GLU A 3 40.45 44.95 38.46
N LYS A 4 39.40 45.76 38.68
CA LYS A 4 38.02 45.49 38.32
C LYS A 4 37.72 45.55 36.81
N THR A 5 38.52 46.34 36.06
CA THR A 5 38.33 46.55 34.61
C THR A 5 38.91 45.40 33.79
N GLN A 6 39.96 44.73 34.27
CA GLN A 6 40.61 43.63 33.57
C GLN A 6 39.84 42.32 33.65
N THR A 7 39.12 42.06 34.76
CA THR A 7 38.24 40.88 34.95
C THR A 7 36.99 40.98 34.12
N GLN A 8 36.42 42.18 33.91
CA GLN A 8 35.20 42.36 33.10
C GLN A 8 35.47 42.22 31.60
N SER A 9 36.66 42.59 31.11
CA SER A 9 37.01 42.40 29.68
C SER A 9 37.28 40.93 29.35
N SER A 10 37.91 40.19 30.28
CA SER A 10 38.16 38.76 30.12
C SER A 10 36.86 37.95 30.12
N LEU A 11 35.92 38.23 31.00
CA LEU A 11 34.61 37.59 31.04
C LEU A 11 33.80 37.81 29.73
N LYS A 12 33.83 39.01 29.16
CA LYS A 12 33.19 39.32 27.88
C LYS A 12 33.84 38.57 26.71
N SER A 13 35.16 38.43 26.70
CA SER A 13 35.89 37.70 25.66
C SER A 13 35.59 36.18 25.74
N TRP A 14 35.52 35.59 26.93
CA TRP A 14 35.16 34.20 27.14
C TRP A 14 33.72 33.91 26.75
N GLY A 15 32.77 34.81 27.07
CA GLY A 15 31.39 34.74 26.63
C GLY A 15 31.24 34.76 25.10
N PHE A 16 32.02 35.62 24.43
CA PHE A 16 32.02 35.73 22.98
C PHE A 16 32.65 34.50 22.28
N LEU A 17 33.72 33.93 22.85
CA LEU A 17 34.27 32.66 22.37
C LEU A 17 33.31 31.48 22.55
N ALA A 18 32.66 31.38 23.72
CA ALA A 18 31.67 30.35 23.99
C ALA A 18 30.48 30.42 23.03
N LEU A 19 29.98 31.63 22.73
CA LEU A 19 28.91 31.84 21.76
C LEU A 19 29.34 31.44 20.35
N LYS A 20 30.52 31.79 19.90
CA LYS A 20 31.05 31.36 18.58
C LYS A 20 31.21 29.85 18.49
N SER A 21 31.72 29.23 19.56
CA SER A 21 31.85 27.77 19.63
C SER A 21 30.47 27.09 19.58
N LEU A 22 29.47 27.60 20.29
CA LEU A 22 28.11 27.12 20.27
C LEU A 22 27.50 27.25 18.87
N LEU A 23 27.65 28.41 18.21
CA LEU A 23 27.19 28.63 16.85
C LEU A 23 27.87 27.67 15.85
N GLY A 24 29.16 27.42 16.02
CA GLY A 24 29.91 26.45 15.23
C GLY A 24 29.36 25.01 15.40
N VAL A 25 29.09 24.60 16.63
CA VAL A 25 28.50 23.30 16.93
C VAL A 25 27.10 23.18 16.35
N VAL A 26 26.28 24.21 16.50
CA VAL A 26 24.90 24.22 15.91
C VAL A 26 24.98 24.13 14.38
N LEU A 27 25.88 24.90 13.75
CA LEU A 27 26.05 24.84 12.30
C LEU A 27 26.50 23.45 11.84
N LEU A 28 27.43 22.83 12.53
CA LEU A 28 27.89 21.47 12.23
C LEU A 28 26.76 20.44 12.42
N ALA A 29 25.94 20.58 13.47
CA ALA A 29 24.78 19.72 13.70
C ALA A 29 23.73 19.88 12.60
N VAL A 30 23.48 21.12 12.15
CA VAL A 30 22.56 21.38 11.02
C VAL A 30 23.09 20.77 9.73
N ILE A 31 24.38 20.94 9.43
CA ILE A 31 25.00 20.32 8.26
C ILE A 31 24.90 18.78 8.36
N ALA A 32 25.26 18.20 9.51
CA ALA A 32 25.19 16.76 9.73
C ALA A 32 23.75 16.23 9.57
N PHE A 33 22.76 17.02 10.00
CA PHE A 33 21.35 16.65 9.79
C PHE A 33 21.00 16.58 8.29
N PHE A 34 21.31 17.59 7.52
CA PHE A 34 20.97 17.64 6.09
C PHE A 34 21.81 16.73 5.18
N VAL A 35 22.97 16.26 5.65
CA VAL A 35 23.80 15.25 4.97
C VAL A 35 23.40 13.83 5.37
N GLY A 36 22.47 13.68 6.31
CA GLY A 36 22.01 12.38 6.82
C GLY A 36 21.27 11.53 5.77
N PRO A 37 21.22 10.21 5.98
CA PRO A 37 20.56 9.29 5.05
C PRO A 37 19.06 9.56 4.97
N THR A 38 18.50 9.43 3.78
CA THR A 38 17.06 9.48 3.50
C THR A 38 16.51 8.07 3.29
N ASN A 39 15.20 7.93 3.33
CA ASN A 39 14.52 6.68 2.99
C ASN A 39 14.23 6.69 1.47
N GLU A 40 15.06 6.02 0.71
CA GLU A 40 14.92 5.96 -0.74
C GLU A 40 14.13 4.73 -1.19
N PHE A 41 13.35 4.89 -2.24
CA PHE A 41 12.60 3.80 -2.86
C PHE A 41 13.52 2.76 -3.52
N GLY A 42 14.68 3.19 -4.01
CA GLY A 42 15.62 2.35 -4.74
C GLY A 42 15.26 2.26 -6.23
N SER A 43 14.95 1.07 -6.71
CA SER A 43 14.69 0.81 -8.14
C SER A 43 13.20 0.65 -8.45
N ASP A 44 12.79 1.10 -9.64
CA ASP A 44 11.49 0.79 -10.23
C ASP A 44 11.41 -0.65 -10.80
N THR A 45 12.50 -1.41 -10.71
CA THR A 45 12.56 -2.79 -11.19
C THR A 45 12.05 -3.73 -10.10
N PRO A 46 11.01 -4.53 -10.36
CA PRO A 46 10.58 -5.59 -9.46
C PRO A 46 11.71 -6.55 -9.10
N SER A 47 11.66 -7.14 -7.92
CA SER A 47 12.56 -8.24 -7.56
C SER A 47 12.50 -9.34 -8.61
N SER A 48 13.68 -9.91 -8.92
CA SER A 48 13.76 -10.99 -9.90
C SER A 48 13.00 -12.22 -9.39
N ARG A 49 11.86 -12.48 -9.98
CA ARG A 49 11.08 -13.71 -9.81
C ARG A 49 10.74 -14.26 -11.18
N SER A 50 10.67 -15.56 -11.27
CA SER A 50 10.14 -16.20 -12.47
C SER A 50 8.69 -15.73 -12.65
N ALA A 51 8.41 -15.06 -13.75
CA ALA A 51 7.03 -14.78 -14.11
C ALA A 51 6.28 -16.11 -14.21
N PRO A 52 5.03 -16.17 -13.73
CA PRO A 52 4.24 -17.36 -13.94
C PRO A 52 4.13 -17.61 -15.44
N THR A 53 4.65 -18.74 -15.89
CA THR A 53 4.58 -19.23 -17.28
C THR A 53 3.62 -20.40 -17.38
N GLN A 54 2.90 -20.67 -16.30
CA GLN A 54 1.98 -21.78 -16.15
C GLN A 54 0.78 -21.62 -17.07
N THR A 55 0.41 -22.72 -17.67
CA THR A 55 -0.90 -22.84 -18.32
C THR A 55 -2.01 -22.80 -17.29
N LEU A 56 -3.22 -22.55 -17.74
CA LEU A 56 -4.39 -22.48 -16.86
C LEU A 56 -4.55 -23.72 -15.97
N SER A 57 -4.30 -24.90 -16.52
CA SER A 57 -4.41 -26.18 -15.80
C SER A 57 -3.31 -26.43 -14.75
N GLU A 58 -2.21 -25.69 -14.82
CA GLU A 58 -1.07 -25.85 -13.92
C GLU A 58 -1.09 -24.82 -12.76
N LEU A 59 -1.94 -23.80 -12.85
CA LEU A 59 -1.93 -22.66 -11.91
C LEU A 59 -2.23 -23.09 -10.47
N ASP A 60 -3.22 -23.97 -10.24
CA ASP A 60 -3.57 -24.39 -8.88
C ASP A 60 -2.40 -25.11 -8.19
N GLU A 61 -1.75 -26.05 -8.92
CA GLU A 61 -0.61 -26.77 -8.39
C GLU A 61 0.58 -25.84 -8.15
N TRP A 62 0.86 -24.95 -9.11
CA TRP A 62 1.95 -23.98 -8.96
C TRP A 62 1.73 -23.04 -7.77
N LEU A 63 0.51 -22.55 -7.58
CA LEU A 63 0.16 -21.71 -6.42
C LEU A 63 0.34 -22.49 -5.12
N ALA A 64 -0.17 -23.73 -5.05
CA ALA A 64 -0.01 -24.58 -3.88
C ALA A 64 1.48 -24.82 -3.55
N GLN A 65 2.30 -25.13 -4.54
CA GLN A 65 3.75 -25.31 -4.36
C GLN A 65 4.46 -24.00 -3.94
N SER A 66 4.01 -22.84 -4.46
CA SER A 66 4.58 -21.55 -4.10
C SER A 66 4.29 -21.17 -2.65
N GLU A 67 3.08 -21.47 -2.18
CA GLU A 67 2.65 -21.17 -0.79
C GLU A 67 3.18 -22.21 0.21
N ALA A 68 3.35 -23.47 -0.20
CA ALA A 68 3.93 -24.53 0.64
C ALA A 68 5.38 -24.25 1.10
N LYS A 69 6.04 -23.26 0.50
CA LYS A 69 7.35 -22.78 0.95
C LYS A 69 7.29 -22.06 2.31
N PHE A 70 6.10 -21.68 2.76
CA PHE A 70 5.86 -20.95 4.00
C PHE A 70 5.04 -21.81 4.94
N SER A 71 5.61 -22.21 6.08
CA SER A 71 4.95 -23.07 7.09
C SER A 71 3.88 -22.35 7.88
N ASP A 72 3.97 -21.02 7.99
CA ASP A 72 3.23 -20.23 8.99
C ASP A 72 2.25 -19.24 8.34
N ILE A 73 1.72 -19.56 7.16
CA ILE A 73 0.67 -18.73 6.54
C ILE A 73 -0.58 -18.82 7.41
N LYS A 74 -1.08 -17.66 7.80
CA LYS A 74 -2.33 -17.56 8.59
C LYS A 74 -3.51 -18.14 7.79
N PRO A 75 -4.43 -18.87 8.43
CA PRO A 75 -5.60 -19.43 7.75
C PRO A 75 -6.38 -18.38 6.95
N GLY A 76 -6.73 -18.69 5.71
CA GLY A 76 -7.50 -17.81 4.83
C GLY A 76 -6.72 -16.67 4.18
N THR A 77 -5.40 -16.52 4.44
CA THR A 77 -4.61 -15.40 3.89
C THR A 77 -3.69 -15.80 2.73
N ALA A 78 -3.59 -17.08 2.40
CA ALA A 78 -2.82 -17.57 1.26
C ALA A 78 -3.32 -16.96 -0.06
N LYS A 79 -2.41 -16.78 -1.04
CA LYS A 79 -2.84 -16.46 -2.40
C LYS A 79 -3.54 -17.66 -3.03
N GLY A 80 -4.48 -17.40 -3.93
CA GLY A 80 -5.24 -18.49 -4.55
C GLY A 80 -6.28 -18.00 -5.53
N ILE A 81 -6.86 -18.95 -6.27
CA ILE A 81 -7.89 -18.72 -7.27
C ILE A 81 -9.23 -19.14 -6.70
N VAL A 82 -10.24 -18.31 -6.95
CA VAL A 82 -11.66 -18.68 -6.84
C VAL A 82 -12.17 -18.82 -8.26
N TRP A 83 -12.43 -20.06 -8.66
CA TRP A 83 -12.89 -20.36 -10.00
C TRP A 83 -14.37 -20.03 -10.18
N ALA A 84 -14.72 -19.40 -11.30
CA ALA A 84 -16.11 -19.09 -11.64
C ALA A 84 -16.95 -20.36 -11.83
N ASN A 85 -16.31 -21.46 -12.23
CA ASN A 85 -16.97 -22.75 -12.45
C ASN A 85 -15.99 -23.92 -12.25
N ALA A 86 -16.54 -25.11 -12.10
CA ALA A 86 -15.77 -26.34 -11.86
C ALA A 86 -14.92 -26.82 -13.05
N SER A 87 -15.07 -26.23 -14.23
CA SER A 87 -14.27 -26.59 -15.41
C SER A 87 -12.91 -25.88 -15.46
N HIS A 88 -12.63 -24.95 -14.53
CA HIS A 88 -11.39 -24.20 -14.44
C HIS A 88 -10.95 -23.61 -15.79
N GLN A 89 -11.88 -23.01 -16.51
CA GLN A 89 -11.61 -22.42 -17.82
C GLN A 89 -11.42 -20.92 -17.73
N LYS A 90 -10.76 -20.36 -18.75
CA LYS A 90 -10.62 -18.91 -18.93
C LYS A 90 -12.01 -18.28 -19.07
N THR A 91 -12.19 -17.14 -18.42
CA THR A 91 -13.44 -16.38 -18.44
C THR A 91 -13.29 -15.07 -19.22
N PRO A 92 -14.38 -14.42 -19.68
CA PRO A 92 -14.27 -13.09 -20.33
C PRO A 92 -13.60 -12.04 -19.44
N TRP A 93 -13.83 -12.11 -18.12
CA TRP A 93 -13.16 -11.29 -17.12
C TRP A 93 -12.42 -12.14 -16.11
N ALA A 94 -11.27 -11.64 -15.65
CA ALA A 94 -10.68 -12.07 -14.39
C ALA A 94 -10.65 -10.88 -13.43
N VAL A 95 -10.98 -11.13 -12.17
CA VAL A 95 -10.79 -10.18 -11.09
C VAL A 95 -9.49 -10.49 -10.38
N VAL A 96 -8.66 -9.49 -10.12
CA VAL A 96 -7.44 -9.59 -9.33
C VAL A 96 -7.59 -8.68 -8.11
N TYR A 97 -7.37 -9.23 -6.91
CA TYR A 97 -7.43 -8.44 -5.68
C TYR A 97 -6.03 -8.23 -5.11
N VAL A 98 -5.67 -6.95 -4.87
CA VAL A 98 -4.39 -6.54 -4.27
C VAL A 98 -4.67 -5.84 -2.95
N HIS A 99 -4.33 -6.50 -1.84
CA HIS A 99 -4.63 -6.02 -0.50
C HIS A 99 -3.68 -4.90 -0.01
N GLY A 100 -4.05 -4.26 1.11
CA GLY A 100 -3.30 -3.19 1.74
C GLY A 100 -2.12 -3.65 2.59
N PHE A 101 -1.35 -2.67 3.11
CA PHE A 101 -0.22 -2.91 4.01
C PHE A 101 -0.69 -3.55 5.33
N SER A 102 0.07 -4.51 5.81
CA SER A 102 -0.21 -5.36 6.97
C SER A 102 -1.48 -6.22 6.88
N ALA A 103 -2.28 -6.08 5.83
CA ALA A 103 -3.55 -6.76 5.61
C ALA A 103 -3.41 -8.11 4.88
N SER A 104 -4.51 -8.64 4.42
CA SER A 104 -4.63 -9.81 3.57
C SER A 104 -5.89 -9.70 2.70
N ARG A 105 -6.12 -10.71 1.86
CA ARG A 105 -7.35 -10.82 1.06
C ARG A 105 -8.66 -10.70 1.87
N MET A 106 -8.59 -10.91 3.19
CA MET A 106 -9.75 -10.89 4.06
C MET A 106 -10.21 -9.47 4.42
N GLU A 107 -9.40 -8.43 4.15
CA GLU A 107 -9.69 -7.07 4.64
C GLU A 107 -11.01 -6.50 4.11
N THR A 108 -11.35 -6.78 2.84
CA THR A 108 -12.62 -6.34 2.21
C THR A 108 -13.48 -7.51 1.75
N ALA A 109 -13.10 -8.76 2.08
CA ALA A 109 -13.90 -9.92 1.68
C ALA A 109 -15.34 -9.82 2.23
N PRO A 110 -16.36 -10.16 1.44
CA PRO A 110 -16.34 -10.82 0.13
C PRO A 110 -16.57 -9.87 -1.06
N VAL A 111 -16.16 -8.60 -1.00
CA VAL A 111 -16.45 -7.64 -2.09
C VAL A 111 -15.95 -8.15 -3.44
N ALA A 112 -14.68 -8.59 -3.51
CA ALA A 112 -14.11 -9.09 -4.77
C ALA A 112 -14.78 -10.39 -5.24
N ASP A 113 -15.15 -11.29 -4.32
CA ASP A 113 -15.90 -12.52 -4.64
C ASP A 113 -17.24 -12.22 -5.29
N LEU A 114 -17.98 -11.26 -4.72
CA LEU A 114 -19.30 -10.89 -5.22
C LEU A 114 -19.20 -10.15 -6.57
N VAL A 115 -18.22 -9.27 -6.74
CA VAL A 115 -17.97 -8.64 -8.05
C VAL A 115 -17.59 -9.69 -9.09
N ALA A 116 -16.70 -10.63 -8.77
CA ALA A 116 -16.33 -11.71 -9.67
C ALA A 116 -17.54 -12.59 -10.04
N LYS A 117 -18.41 -12.88 -9.07
CA LYS A 117 -19.65 -13.63 -9.30
C LYS A 117 -20.60 -12.91 -10.26
N GLU A 118 -20.81 -11.60 -10.08
CA GLU A 118 -21.65 -10.78 -10.97
C GLU A 118 -21.11 -10.74 -12.41
N LEU A 119 -19.76 -10.77 -12.56
CA LEU A 119 -19.09 -10.80 -13.86
C LEU A 119 -18.95 -12.20 -14.47
N GLY A 120 -19.31 -13.27 -13.74
CA GLY A 120 -18.98 -14.65 -14.13
C GLY A 120 -17.47 -14.87 -14.28
N ALA A 121 -16.67 -14.18 -13.50
CA ALA A 121 -15.22 -14.07 -13.63
C ALA A 121 -14.48 -15.03 -12.67
N ASN A 122 -13.34 -15.55 -13.12
CA ASN A 122 -12.35 -16.11 -12.21
C ASN A 122 -11.78 -14.99 -11.35
N LEU A 123 -11.46 -15.29 -10.09
CA LEU A 123 -10.88 -14.33 -9.15
C LEU A 123 -9.52 -14.83 -8.64
N PHE A 124 -8.50 -14.00 -8.71
CA PHE A 124 -7.22 -14.24 -8.07
C PHE A 124 -7.02 -13.31 -6.88
N TYR A 125 -6.73 -13.90 -5.75
CA TYR A 125 -6.30 -13.21 -4.55
C TYR A 125 -4.78 -13.28 -4.41
N THR A 126 -4.10 -12.13 -4.47
CA THR A 126 -2.66 -12.09 -4.18
C THR A 126 -2.40 -12.14 -2.67
N ARG A 127 -1.21 -12.59 -2.31
CA ARG A 127 -0.60 -12.39 -1.00
C ARG A 127 0.72 -11.66 -1.20
N LEU A 128 0.77 -10.41 -0.81
CA LEU A 128 1.98 -9.62 -0.89
C LEU A 128 3.06 -10.22 0.02
N SER A 129 4.30 -10.19 -0.42
CA SER A 129 5.46 -10.69 0.32
C SER A 129 5.49 -10.16 1.76
N GLY A 130 5.79 -11.04 2.70
CA GLY A 130 5.79 -10.73 4.14
C GLY A 130 4.42 -10.67 4.79
N HIS A 131 3.32 -10.62 4.04
CA HIS A 131 1.95 -10.57 4.56
C HIS A 131 1.39 -11.99 4.76
N GLY A 132 0.37 -12.08 5.63
CA GLY A 132 -0.24 -13.36 5.98
C GLY A 132 0.68 -14.30 6.77
N LEU A 133 1.81 -13.82 7.24
CA LEU A 133 2.87 -14.53 7.98
C LEU A 133 3.05 -13.91 9.37
N PRO A 134 3.86 -14.51 10.27
CA PRO A 134 4.30 -13.86 11.49
C PRO A 134 4.95 -12.51 11.19
N GLY A 135 4.71 -11.52 12.04
CA GLY A 135 5.06 -10.12 11.79
C GLY A 135 6.51 -9.83 11.44
N ALA A 136 7.45 -10.66 11.92
CA ALA A 136 8.87 -10.54 11.58
C ALA A 136 9.11 -10.61 10.06
N ALA A 137 8.31 -11.38 9.32
CA ALA A 137 8.42 -11.52 7.87
C ALA A 137 8.17 -10.20 7.13
N LEU A 138 7.27 -9.35 7.65
CA LEU A 138 6.95 -8.06 7.05
C LEU A 138 8.15 -7.09 7.11
N GLY A 139 9.01 -7.23 8.12
CA GLY A 139 10.23 -6.43 8.25
C GLY A 139 11.40 -6.87 7.36
N GLN A 140 11.27 -7.98 6.63
CA GLN A 140 12.32 -8.57 5.80
C GLN A 140 12.13 -8.35 4.29
N VAL A 141 11.03 -7.72 3.90
CA VAL A 141 10.67 -7.51 2.50
C VAL A 141 10.93 -6.08 2.05
N SER A 142 11.18 -5.93 0.77
CA SER A 142 11.37 -4.64 0.10
C SER A 142 10.11 -4.22 -0.67
N ALA A 143 10.04 -2.95 -1.06
CA ALA A 143 9.01 -2.49 -1.98
C ALA A 143 9.07 -3.24 -3.32
N GLN A 144 10.28 -3.57 -3.82
CA GLN A 144 10.51 -4.31 -5.06
C GLN A 144 9.90 -5.72 -5.03
N ASP A 145 9.81 -6.34 -3.85
CA ASP A 145 9.11 -7.62 -3.68
C ASP A 145 7.60 -7.45 -3.90
N TRP A 146 7.00 -6.38 -3.37
CA TRP A 146 5.60 -6.07 -3.60
C TRP A 146 5.30 -5.67 -5.05
N LEU A 147 6.25 -4.98 -5.73
CA LEU A 147 6.15 -4.73 -7.16
C LEU A 147 6.10 -6.06 -7.94
N ALA A 148 6.96 -7.02 -7.57
CA ALA A 148 7.00 -8.34 -8.21
C ALA A 148 5.70 -9.12 -7.97
N ASP A 149 5.15 -9.07 -6.75
CA ASP A 149 3.86 -9.68 -6.42
C ASP A 149 2.72 -9.09 -7.24
N THR A 150 2.74 -7.77 -7.47
CA THR A 150 1.71 -7.07 -8.25
C THR A 150 1.79 -7.45 -9.74
N VAL A 151 2.98 -7.51 -10.31
CA VAL A 151 3.18 -7.98 -11.69
C VAL A 151 2.77 -9.45 -11.84
N GLU A 152 3.14 -10.31 -10.88
CA GLU A 152 2.70 -11.72 -10.84
C GLU A 152 1.18 -11.81 -10.82
N ALA A 153 0.51 -11.04 -9.96
CA ALA A 153 -0.94 -11.06 -9.82
C ALA A 153 -1.67 -10.70 -11.12
N VAL A 154 -1.22 -9.66 -11.81
CA VAL A 154 -1.83 -9.25 -13.08
C VAL A 154 -1.58 -10.27 -14.19
N ARG A 155 -0.39 -10.89 -14.25
CA ARG A 155 -0.10 -11.97 -15.21
C ARG A 155 -0.96 -13.20 -14.98
N ILE A 156 -1.19 -13.57 -13.72
CA ILE A 156 -2.15 -14.63 -13.39
C ILE A 156 -3.55 -14.22 -13.85
N GLY A 157 -3.97 -12.98 -13.60
CA GLY A 157 -5.24 -12.45 -14.08
C GLY A 157 -5.39 -12.60 -15.61
N GLN A 158 -4.36 -12.29 -16.39
CA GLN A 158 -4.36 -12.47 -17.85
C GLN A 158 -4.48 -13.94 -18.30
N THR A 159 -3.95 -14.86 -17.49
CA THR A 159 -4.14 -16.29 -17.74
C THR A 159 -5.58 -16.72 -17.43
N LEU A 160 -6.19 -16.15 -16.38
CA LEU A 160 -7.52 -16.50 -15.88
C LEU A 160 -8.67 -15.88 -16.69
N GLY A 161 -8.45 -14.70 -17.31
CA GLY A 161 -9.47 -13.98 -18.06
C GLY A 161 -8.92 -13.31 -19.31
N GLU A 162 -9.83 -12.95 -20.24
CA GLU A 162 -9.46 -12.18 -21.43
C GLU A 162 -9.21 -10.71 -21.10
N LYS A 163 -10.00 -10.18 -20.15
CA LYS A 163 -9.89 -8.84 -19.59
C LYS A 163 -9.58 -8.96 -18.10
N VAL A 164 -8.80 -8.02 -17.56
CA VAL A 164 -8.43 -8.01 -16.14
C VAL A 164 -9.00 -6.77 -15.46
N LEU A 165 -9.81 -7.01 -14.42
CA LEU A 165 -10.23 -5.99 -13.45
C LEU A 165 -9.36 -6.12 -12.21
N VAL A 166 -8.64 -5.06 -11.85
CA VAL A 166 -7.90 -5.01 -10.57
C VAL A 166 -8.72 -4.26 -9.54
N ILE A 167 -9.07 -4.92 -8.46
CA ILE A 167 -9.61 -4.31 -7.24
C ILE A 167 -8.49 -4.25 -6.22
N SER A 168 -8.23 -3.08 -5.65
CA SER A 168 -7.15 -2.92 -4.69
C SER A 168 -7.52 -1.98 -3.54
N CYS A 169 -6.93 -2.24 -2.37
CA CYS A 169 -7.19 -1.46 -1.16
C CYS A 169 -5.90 -0.81 -0.66
N SER A 170 -5.99 0.45 -0.21
CA SER A 170 -4.92 1.15 0.49
C SER A 170 -3.58 1.11 -0.27
N THR A 171 -2.52 0.53 0.31
CA THR A 171 -1.21 0.36 -0.34
C THR A 171 -1.28 -0.54 -1.57
N GLY A 172 -2.25 -1.46 -1.66
CA GLY A 172 -2.53 -2.21 -2.88
C GLY A 172 -2.86 -1.29 -4.06
N SER A 173 -3.60 -0.21 -3.81
CA SER A 173 -3.89 0.82 -4.83
C SER A 173 -2.65 1.64 -5.20
N THR A 174 -1.73 1.87 -4.25
CA THR A 174 -0.42 2.48 -4.54
C THR A 174 0.39 1.60 -5.49
N LEU A 175 0.42 0.28 -5.25
CA LEU A 175 1.07 -0.70 -6.12
C LEU A 175 0.43 -0.76 -7.50
N SER A 176 -0.90 -0.77 -7.58
CA SER A 176 -1.64 -0.73 -8.84
C SER A 176 -1.38 0.56 -9.63
N THR A 177 -1.21 1.69 -8.93
CA THR A 177 -0.82 2.96 -9.55
C THR A 177 0.60 2.91 -10.11
N TRP A 178 1.55 2.34 -9.34
CA TRP A 178 2.90 2.11 -9.85
C TRP A 178 2.89 1.25 -11.11
N LEU A 179 2.10 0.17 -11.13
CA LEU A 179 1.96 -0.71 -12.30
C LEU A 179 1.57 0.10 -13.54
N GLU A 180 0.52 0.94 -13.45
CA GLU A 180 0.00 1.73 -14.55
C GLU A 180 0.94 2.85 -15.04
N THR A 181 1.82 3.33 -14.17
CA THR A 181 2.82 4.35 -14.50
C THR A 181 4.19 3.76 -14.85
N SER A 182 4.28 2.44 -14.99
CA SER A 182 5.49 1.67 -15.27
C SER A 182 5.44 1.00 -16.65
N PRO A 183 6.56 0.42 -17.13
CA PRO A 183 6.58 -0.39 -18.36
C PRO A 183 5.69 -1.65 -18.33
N TYR A 184 5.13 -1.99 -17.18
CA TYR A 184 4.23 -3.14 -16.99
C TYR A 184 2.74 -2.77 -17.19
N ALA A 185 2.43 -1.50 -17.50
CA ALA A 185 1.10 -1.05 -17.92
C ALA A 185 0.60 -1.83 -19.16
N ASN A 186 -0.67 -1.67 -19.52
CA ASN A 186 -1.36 -2.36 -20.63
C ASN A 186 -1.78 -3.81 -20.36
N ALA A 187 -1.71 -4.24 -19.10
CA ALA A 187 -2.14 -5.57 -18.70
C ALA A 187 -3.53 -5.57 -18.03
N VAL A 188 -4.10 -4.39 -17.77
CA VAL A 188 -5.34 -4.20 -16.99
C VAL A 188 -6.36 -3.42 -17.82
N GLU A 189 -7.61 -3.88 -17.79
CA GLU A 189 -8.73 -3.23 -18.49
C GLU A 189 -9.42 -2.17 -17.65
N ALA A 190 -9.50 -2.37 -16.32
CA ALA A 190 -10.10 -1.42 -15.39
C ALA A 190 -9.53 -1.58 -13.98
N HIS A 191 -9.54 -0.48 -13.20
CA HIS A 191 -9.15 -0.46 -11.80
C HIS A 191 -10.28 0.02 -10.89
N VAL A 192 -10.38 -0.61 -9.72
CA VAL A 192 -11.18 -0.12 -8.59
C VAL A 192 -10.24 0.04 -7.40
N PHE A 193 -10.13 1.26 -6.90
CA PHE A 193 -9.34 1.59 -5.71
C PHE A 193 -10.26 1.83 -4.53
N ILE A 194 -9.99 1.19 -3.41
CA ILE A 194 -10.68 1.38 -2.14
C ILE A 194 -9.71 2.05 -1.18
N SER A 195 -10.03 3.26 -0.72
CA SER A 195 -9.22 4.05 0.21
C SER A 195 -7.72 4.08 -0.16
N PRO A 196 -7.33 4.52 -1.38
CA PRO A 196 -5.97 4.42 -1.87
C PRO A 196 -4.97 5.20 -1.00
N ASN A 197 -3.82 4.59 -0.72
CA ASN A 197 -2.76 5.22 0.07
C ASN A 197 -1.83 6.07 -0.82
N PHE A 198 -2.17 7.34 -1.00
CA PHE A 198 -1.28 8.34 -1.58
C PHE A 198 -0.63 9.25 -0.53
N GLY A 199 -0.85 8.98 0.74
CA GLY A 199 -0.27 9.65 1.90
C GLY A 199 -1.05 9.31 3.16
N LEU A 200 -0.37 9.12 4.28
CA LEU A 200 -1.02 8.81 5.55
C LEU A 200 -1.70 10.06 6.14
N LYS A 201 -2.75 9.83 6.93
CA LYS A 201 -3.47 10.88 7.66
C LYS A 201 -2.56 11.60 8.65
N ASP A 202 -1.75 10.85 9.37
CA ASP A 202 -0.74 11.42 10.26
C ASP A 202 0.46 11.93 9.44
N LYS A 203 0.54 13.24 9.27
CA LYS A 203 1.61 13.89 8.49
C LYS A 203 3.00 13.70 9.08
N ARG A 204 3.14 13.30 10.35
CA ARG A 204 4.43 12.95 10.94
C ARG A 204 5.05 11.74 10.24
N SER A 205 4.25 10.90 9.60
CA SER A 205 4.72 9.77 8.78
C SER A 205 5.67 10.20 7.64
N GLU A 206 5.56 11.44 7.15
CA GLU A 206 6.48 11.96 6.13
C GLU A 206 7.92 12.09 6.63
N LEU A 207 8.12 12.20 7.94
CA LEU A 207 9.46 12.16 8.55
C LEU A 207 10.20 10.85 8.26
N LEU A 208 9.47 9.75 8.02
CA LEU A 208 10.06 8.45 7.63
C LEU A 208 10.86 8.54 6.33
N ASN A 209 10.48 9.44 5.43
CA ASN A 209 11.16 9.68 4.16
C ASN A 209 12.25 10.76 4.26
N GLY A 210 12.30 11.50 5.37
CA GLY A 210 13.26 12.59 5.60
C GLY A 210 14.65 12.11 5.99
N HIS A 211 15.55 13.11 6.15
CA HIS A 211 16.89 12.85 6.69
C HIS A 211 16.83 12.22 8.08
N TRP A 212 17.59 11.16 8.29
CA TRP A 212 17.61 10.38 9.53
C TRP A 212 16.23 9.76 9.89
N GLY A 213 15.28 9.72 8.95
CA GLY A 213 13.90 9.28 9.19
C GLY A 213 13.82 7.90 9.83
N LYS A 214 14.64 6.95 9.36
CA LYS A 214 14.71 5.60 9.93
C LYS A 214 15.18 5.61 11.38
N GLN A 215 16.23 6.36 11.68
CA GLN A 215 16.81 6.46 13.02
C GLN A 215 15.85 7.17 13.98
N ILE A 216 15.22 8.25 13.52
CA ILE A 216 14.23 9.02 14.29
C ILE A 216 13.02 8.14 14.60
N ALA A 217 12.47 7.44 13.60
CA ALA A 217 11.34 6.54 13.80
C ALA A 217 11.67 5.45 14.82
N MET A 218 12.80 4.77 14.67
CA MET A 218 13.24 3.73 15.61
C MET A 218 13.43 4.27 17.03
N ALA A 219 13.90 5.50 17.18
CA ALA A 219 14.06 6.13 18.50
C ALA A 219 12.71 6.48 19.14
N ILE A 220 11.71 6.87 18.35
CA ILE A 220 10.39 7.29 18.85
C ILE A 220 9.46 6.08 19.09
N THR A 221 9.35 5.17 18.11
CA THR A 221 8.39 4.05 18.16
C THR A 221 9.00 2.75 18.70
N GLY A 222 10.32 2.70 18.83
CA GLY A 222 11.03 1.46 19.16
C GLY A 222 11.14 0.51 17.95
N PRO A 223 11.68 -0.70 18.18
CA PRO A 223 11.97 -1.65 17.10
C PRO A 223 10.73 -2.35 16.54
N GLU A 224 9.62 -2.34 17.28
CA GLU A 224 8.40 -3.08 16.94
C GLU A 224 7.16 -2.22 17.18
N LEU A 225 6.24 -2.25 16.26
CA LEU A 225 4.89 -1.70 16.38
C LEU A 225 3.93 -2.81 16.78
N LYS A 226 3.06 -2.53 17.76
CA LYS A 226 2.03 -3.44 18.24
C LYS A 226 0.71 -2.71 18.32
N PHE A 227 -0.32 -3.34 17.80
CA PHE A 227 -1.69 -2.86 17.85
C PHE A 227 -2.48 -3.79 18.77
N SER A 228 -2.92 -3.25 19.90
CA SER A 228 -3.78 -3.93 20.91
C SER A 228 -5.26 -3.76 20.55
N ASP A 229 -6.09 -4.44 21.32
CA ASP A 229 -7.55 -4.31 21.31
C ASP A 229 -8.23 -4.67 19.98
N VAL A 230 -7.75 -5.76 19.38
CA VAL A 230 -8.27 -6.29 18.12
C VAL A 230 -8.96 -7.63 18.34
N SER A 231 -10.02 -7.88 17.56
CA SER A 231 -10.70 -9.17 17.56
C SER A 231 -9.79 -10.29 17.00
N GLU A 232 -10.15 -11.55 17.25
CA GLU A 232 -9.46 -12.69 16.67
C GLU A 232 -9.51 -12.67 15.13
N GLN A 233 -10.66 -12.32 14.56
CA GLN A 233 -10.83 -12.17 13.11
C GLN A 233 -9.89 -11.11 12.53
N GLU A 234 -9.77 -9.96 13.19
CA GLU A 234 -8.82 -8.93 12.78
C GLU A 234 -7.37 -9.38 12.91
N SER A 235 -7.02 -10.13 13.96
CA SER A 235 -5.68 -10.69 14.15
C SER A 235 -5.31 -11.70 13.07
N THR A 236 -6.30 -12.37 12.49
CA THR A 236 -6.10 -13.27 11.35
C THR A 236 -5.92 -12.47 10.06
N ALA A 237 -6.81 -11.51 9.79
CA ALA A 237 -6.82 -10.74 8.55
C ALA A 237 -5.65 -9.76 8.42
N TRP A 238 -5.16 -9.22 9.55
CA TRP A 238 -4.05 -8.25 9.59
C TRP A 238 -2.88 -8.74 10.42
N THR A 239 -1.68 -8.29 10.06
CA THR A 239 -0.47 -8.44 10.89
C THR A 239 -0.45 -7.30 11.92
N LYS A 240 -0.75 -7.60 13.17
CA LYS A 240 -0.94 -6.60 14.24
C LYS A 240 0.32 -6.32 15.06
N SER A 241 1.41 -7.04 14.83
CA SER A 241 2.72 -6.78 15.41
C SER A 241 3.77 -7.03 14.35
N TYR A 242 4.60 -6.03 14.08
CA TYR A 242 5.65 -6.11 13.07
C TYR A 242 6.79 -5.13 13.35
N PRO A 243 8.00 -5.38 12.85
CA PRO A 243 9.13 -4.47 13.02
C PRO A 243 8.83 -3.09 12.44
N THR A 244 9.22 -2.03 13.13
CA THR A 244 9.10 -0.64 12.66
C THR A 244 9.75 -0.46 11.28
N SER A 245 10.76 -1.29 10.96
CA SER A 245 11.42 -1.29 9.65
C SER A 245 10.49 -1.59 8.47
N ALA A 246 9.37 -2.26 8.70
CA ALA A 246 8.37 -2.56 7.66
C ALA A 246 7.69 -1.29 7.08
N LEU A 247 7.68 -0.20 7.84
CA LEU A 247 7.11 1.07 7.37
C LEU A 247 7.95 1.75 6.28
N PHE A 248 9.27 1.52 6.26
CA PHE A 248 10.16 2.27 5.38
C PHE A 248 9.93 1.95 3.89
N PRO A 249 9.89 0.68 3.45
CA PRO A 249 9.57 0.38 2.06
C PRO A 249 8.17 0.87 1.65
N MET A 250 7.18 0.81 2.55
CA MET A 250 5.83 1.29 2.29
C MET A 250 5.82 2.81 2.08
N MET A 251 6.44 3.58 2.97
CA MET A 251 6.49 5.04 2.86
C MET A 251 7.32 5.52 1.66
N ALA A 252 8.40 4.81 1.33
CA ALA A 252 9.18 5.10 0.14
C ALA A 252 8.37 4.86 -1.15
N LEU A 253 7.60 3.77 -1.21
CA LEU A 253 6.68 3.46 -2.31
C LEU A 253 5.59 4.54 -2.44
N VAL A 254 4.94 4.92 -1.34
CA VAL A 254 3.91 5.97 -1.32
C VAL A 254 4.46 7.29 -1.86
N LYS A 255 5.64 7.71 -1.39
CA LYS A 255 6.31 8.91 -1.87
C LYS A 255 6.62 8.81 -3.37
N LYS A 256 7.22 7.71 -3.81
CA LYS A 256 7.56 7.46 -5.22
C LYS A 256 6.35 7.58 -6.14
N VAL A 257 5.24 6.95 -5.77
CA VAL A 257 4.00 6.96 -6.56
C VAL A 257 3.36 8.34 -6.54
N ARG A 258 3.29 8.99 -5.39
CA ARG A 258 2.74 10.36 -5.28
C ARG A 258 3.51 11.37 -6.15
N GLU A 259 4.82 11.19 -6.30
CA GLU A 259 5.70 12.03 -7.13
C GLU A 259 5.77 11.61 -8.60
N SER A 260 5.16 10.47 -8.97
CA SER A 260 5.16 9.98 -10.36
C SER A 260 4.31 10.84 -11.30
N ASP A 261 4.53 10.64 -12.60
CA ASP A 261 3.68 11.25 -13.64
C ASP A 261 2.35 10.48 -13.74
N ALA A 262 1.36 10.93 -12.98
CA ALA A 262 0.03 10.36 -12.97
C ALA A 262 -0.70 10.48 -14.33
N GLN A 263 -0.21 11.31 -15.26
CA GLN A 263 -0.75 11.39 -16.62
C GLN A 263 -0.53 10.11 -17.43
N LEU A 264 0.43 9.28 -17.02
CA LEU A 264 0.67 7.97 -17.64
C LEU A 264 -0.43 6.94 -17.33
N PHE A 265 -1.16 7.12 -16.23
CA PHE A 265 -2.28 6.25 -15.86
C PHE A 265 -3.48 6.55 -16.79
N LYS A 266 -3.71 5.68 -17.77
CA LYS A 266 -4.75 5.85 -18.81
C LYS A 266 -5.94 4.89 -18.67
N THR A 267 -5.79 3.82 -17.92
CA THR A 267 -6.81 2.80 -17.70
C THR A 267 -8.02 3.36 -16.96
N PRO A 268 -9.25 2.95 -17.27
CA PRO A 268 -10.45 3.32 -16.54
C PRO A 268 -10.31 3.08 -15.03
N LEU A 269 -10.74 4.05 -14.21
CA LEU A 269 -10.53 4.03 -12.76
C LEU A 269 -11.77 4.47 -11.99
N LEU A 270 -12.21 3.64 -11.06
CA LEU A 270 -13.11 4.00 -9.97
C LEU A 270 -12.34 4.11 -8.67
N VAL A 271 -12.44 5.24 -7.98
CA VAL A 271 -11.90 5.43 -6.63
C VAL A 271 -13.05 5.55 -5.64
N LEU A 272 -13.08 4.66 -4.66
CA LEU A 272 -14.01 4.64 -3.53
C LEU A 272 -13.25 5.14 -2.29
N TYR A 273 -13.71 6.24 -1.67
CA TYR A 273 -13.03 6.83 -0.54
C TYR A 273 -14.00 7.40 0.49
N SER A 274 -13.55 7.57 1.73
CA SER A 274 -14.26 8.33 2.78
C SER A 274 -13.55 9.65 3.07
N ALA A 275 -14.29 10.71 3.26
CA ALA A 275 -13.73 12.00 3.70
C ALA A 275 -13.24 11.93 5.17
N ASP A 276 -13.73 10.97 5.94
CA ASP A 276 -13.44 10.77 7.36
C ASP A 276 -12.37 9.68 7.60
N ASP A 277 -11.69 9.22 6.56
CA ASP A 277 -10.62 8.22 6.68
C ASP A 277 -9.54 8.67 7.68
N GLN A 278 -9.28 7.82 8.69
CA GLN A 278 -8.33 8.09 9.76
C GLN A 278 -6.93 7.47 9.51
N THR A 279 -6.78 6.69 8.46
CA THR A 279 -5.53 5.99 8.11
C THR A 279 -4.79 6.71 6.98
N VAL A 280 -5.48 6.95 5.86
CA VAL A 280 -4.93 7.71 4.72
C VAL A 280 -5.56 9.09 4.65
N ASP A 281 -4.85 10.03 4.06
CA ASP A 281 -5.36 11.39 3.89
C ASP A 281 -6.26 11.46 2.64
N PRO A 282 -7.57 11.68 2.79
CA PRO A 282 -8.48 11.81 1.66
C PRO A 282 -8.15 12.99 0.75
N LEU A 283 -7.50 14.03 1.27
CA LEU A 283 -7.03 15.15 0.44
C LEU A 283 -5.90 14.75 -0.51
N GLU A 284 -4.99 13.87 -0.09
CA GLU A 284 -3.96 13.34 -0.98
C GLU A 284 -4.58 12.42 -2.05
N THR A 285 -5.62 11.66 -1.71
CA THR A 285 -6.42 10.88 -2.67
C THR A 285 -7.04 11.78 -3.73
N GLN A 286 -7.70 12.86 -3.34
CA GLN A 286 -8.33 13.82 -4.26
C GLN A 286 -7.28 14.49 -5.16
N LYS A 287 -6.21 15.02 -4.59
CA LYS A 287 -5.11 15.65 -5.34
C LYS A 287 -4.47 14.72 -6.37
N PHE A 288 -4.22 13.46 -5.98
CA PHE A 288 -3.64 12.50 -6.90
C PHE A 288 -4.63 12.13 -8.02
N PHE A 289 -5.91 11.92 -7.67
CA PHE A 289 -6.98 11.64 -8.63
C PHE A 289 -7.12 12.72 -9.69
N GLU A 290 -7.02 14.00 -9.33
CA GLU A 290 -7.08 15.12 -10.28
C GLU A 290 -5.99 15.00 -11.35
N ARG A 291 -4.80 14.52 -10.98
CA ARG A 291 -3.64 14.38 -11.86
C ARG A 291 -3.69 13.16 -12.77
N ILE A 292 -4.51 12.14 -12.47
CA ILE A 292 -4.62 10.90 -13.25
C ILE A 292 -5.10 11.21 -14.66
N GLY A 293 -4.39 10.67 -15.65
CA GLY A 293 -4.60 10.92 -17.07
C GLY A 293 -5.67 10.06 -17.74
N SER A 294 -6.38 9.21 -17.00
CA SER A 294 -7.48 8.39 -17.51
C SER A 294 -8.65 9.28 -17.98
N PRO A 295 -9.16 9.08 -19.20
CA PRO A 295 -10.35 9.78 -19.68
C PRO A 295 -11.63 9.26 -19.02
N SER A 296 -11.61 8.06 -18.44
CA SER A 296 -12.74 7.38 -17.81
C SER A 296 -12.44 7.16 -16.32
N LYS A 297 -12.41 8.23 -15.52
CA LYS A 297 -12.16 8.14 -14.08
C LYS A 297 -13.31 8.70 -13.27
N LYS A 298 -13.64 8.04 -12.16
CA LYS A 298 -14.68 8.43 -11.23
C LYS A 298 -14.15 8.42 -9.80
N LEU A 299 -14.42 9.49 -9.05
CA LEU A 299 -14.17 9.59 -7.62
C LEU A 299 -15.51 9.52 -6.90
N GLU A 300 -15.73 8.48 -6.11
CA GLU A 300 -16.98 8.22 -5.42
C GLU A 300 -16.80 8.31 -3.92
N LEU A 301 -17.54 9.23 -3.28
CA LEU A 301 -17.58 9.36 -1.84
C LEU A 301 -18.47 8.27 -1.24
N VAL A 302 -17.88 7.37 -0.46
CA VAL A 302 -18.58 6.33 0.27
C VAL A 302 -19.10 6.91 1.59
N SER A 303 -20.39 7.23 1.62
CA SER A 303 -21.06 7.81 2.80
C SER A 303 -21.87 6.78 3.59
N TYR A 304 -22.03 5.58 3.08
CA TYR A 304 -22.82 4.51 3.70
C TYR A 304 -22.01 3.64 4.67
N SER A 305 -20.69 3.67 4.61
CA SER A 305 -19.86 2.86 5.50
C SER A 305 -19.90 3.37 6.94
N GLN A 306 -20.02 2.44 7.87
CA GLN A 306 -19.96 2.66 9.30
C GLN A 306 -18.73 2.01 9.95
N SER A 307 -17.74 1.62 9.12
CA SER A 307 -16.52 1.01 9.64
C SER A 307 -15.76 1.96 10.55
N GLU A 308 -15.20 1.42 11.62
CA GLU A 308 -14.33 2.18 12.51
C GLU A 308 -13.10 2.70 11.75
N GLY A 309 -12.76 3.98 11.95
CA GLY A 309 -11.66 4.64 11.27
C GLY A 309 -11.88 4.93 9.80
N GLN A 310 -13.02 4.53 9.20
CA GLN A 310 -13.46 4.87 7.84
C GLN A 310 -12.40 4.61 6.74
N HIS A 311 -11.54 3.59 6.94
CA HIS A 311 -10.50 3.20 6.00
C HIS A 311 -10.86 1.93 5.22
N VAL A 312 -11.17 0.84 5.91
CA VAL A 312 -11.68 -0.38 5.28
C VAL A 312 -13.20 -0.24 5.17
N LEU A 313 -13.68 0.25 4.01
CA LEU A 313 -15.03 0.78 3.85
C LEU A 313 -16.12 -0.29 3.72
N ALA A 314 -15.76 -1.54 3.50
CA ALA A 314 -16.65 -2.69 3.42
C ALA A 314 -15.89 -3.98 3.74
N GLY A 315 -16.61 -5.02 4.17
CA GLY A 315 -16.06 -6.34 4.45
C GLY A 315 -16.69 -6.96 5.67
N GLU A 316 -16.75 -8.30 5.73
CA GLU A 316 -17.40 -9.03 6.82
C GLU A 316 -16.84 -8.69 8.20
N ILE A 317 -15.55 -8.34 8.28
CA ILE A 317 -14.89 -8.06 9.56
C ILE A 317 -15.17 -6.63 10.02
N ARG A 318 -15.14 -5.64 9.11
CA ARG A 318 -15.21 -4.22 9.46
C ARG A 318 -16.60 -3.62 9.27
N ASP A 319 -17.24 -3.91 8.17
CA ASP A 319 -18.58 -3.38 7.87
C ASP A 319 -19.32 -4.27 6.86
N PRO A 320 -19.97 -5.33 7.34
CA PRO A 320 -20.69 -6.26 6.47
C PRO A 320 -21.88 -5.61 5.74
N LYS A 321 -22.48 -4.54 6.30
CA LYS A 321 -23.63 -3.87 5.68
C LYS A 321 -23.22 -3.06 4.44
N SER A 322 -21.98 -2.67 4.33
CA SER A 322 -21.45 -1.89 3.21
C SER A 322 -21.00 -2.75 2.03
N VAL A 323 -20.94 -4.06 2.19
CA VAL A 323 -20.51 -4.99 1.13
C VAL A 323 -21.41 -4.89 -0.10
N GLU A 324 -22.72 -5.09 0.07
CA GLU A 324 -23.67 -5.06 -1.06
C GLU A 324 -23.74 -3.70 -1.76
N PRO A 325 -23.83 -2.56 -1.05
CA PRO A 325 -23.76 -1.25 -1.68
C PRO A 325 -22.48 -1.01 -2.48
N MET A 326 -21.31 -1.44 -1.97
CA MET A 326 -20.03 -1.31 -2.66
C MET A 326 -19.98 -2.14 -3.94
N VAL A 327 -20.41 -3.40 -3.87
CA VAL A 327 -20.50 -4.28 -5.06
C VAL A 327 -21.40 -3.67 -6.13
N LYS A 328 -22.60 -3.19 -5.75
CA LYS A 328 -23.52 -2.50 -6.67
C LYS A 328 -22.88 -1.27 -7.33
N THR A 329 -22.13 -0.49 -6.57
CA THR A 329 -21.43 0.69 -7.09
C THR A 329 -20.38 0.29 -8.14
N ILE A 330 -19.58 -0.75 -7.86
CA ILE A 330 -18.55 -1.24 -8.77
C ILE A 330 -19.19 -1.80 -10.06
N VAL A 331 -20.17 -2.70 -9.94
CA VAL A 331 -20.83 -3.32 -11.09
C VAL A 331 -21.55 -2.27 -11.96
N LYS A 332 -22.25 -1.32 -11.33
CA LYS A 332 -22.89 -0.22 -12.04
C LYS A 332 -21.88 0.59 -12.85
N TRP A 333 -20.75 0.95 -12.24
CA TRP A 333 -19.70 1.71 -12.92
C TRP A 333 -19.11 0.95 -14.12
N LEU A 334 -18.86 -0.35 -13.99
CA LEU A 334 -18.42 -1.19 -15.12
C LEU A 334 -19.45 -1.22 -16.26
N GLY A 335 -20.75 -1.26 -15.93
CA GLY A 335 -21.83 -1.15 -16.90
C GLY A 335 -21.85 0.21 -17.62
N GLU A 336 -21.59 1.31 -16.90
CA GLU A 336 -21.50 2.67 -17.48
C GLU A 336 -20.35 2.78 -18.50
N LEU A 337 -19.28 2.01 -18.33
CA LEU A 337 -18.16 1.93 -19.27
C LEU A 337 -18.46 1.03 -20.51
N SER A 338 -19.65 0.46 -20.61
CA SER A 338 -20.00 -0.52 -21.65
C SER A 338 -19.06 -1.73 -21.70
N MET A 339 -18.57 -2.14 -20.55
CA MET A 339 -17.59 -3.24 -20.41
C MET A 339 -18.26 -4.57 -20.02
N LEU A 340 -19.55 -4.54 -19.67
CA LEU A 340 -20.35 -5.71 -19.29
C LEU A 340 -21.05 -6.32 -20.50
#